data_5b8366473f789a71ac6683582a91d681
#
_entry.id   5b8366473f789a71ac6683582a91d681
#
_cell.length_a   1.000
_cell.length_b   1.000
_cell.length_c   1.000
_cell.angle_alpha   90.00
_cell.angle_beta   90.00
_cell.angle_gamma   90.00
#
_symmetry.space_group_name_H-M   'P 1'
#
loop_
_entity.id
_entity.type
_entity.pdbx_description
1 polymer ?
#
loop_
_entity_poly.entity_id
_entity_poly.type
_entity_poly.pdbx_seq_one_letter_code
_entity_poly.pdbx_strand_id
1 'polypeptide(L)'
;MTARCVYRYSAVVEECNKYGGKLDGAQGVPEDMLLKAGKFGVCKINIDTDLRLAMTASIRKYMHEHPADFDPRQYLKPAREAIKQMVVHKMRDVLNSSGRL
;
A
#
# COMPACT_ATOMS: atom_id res chain seq x y z
N MET A 1 23.21 -8.69 0.56
CA MET A 1 22.01 -8.24 -0.17
C MET A 1 20.82 -8.47 0.73
N THR A 2 20.39 -7.46 1.44
CA THR A 2 19.13 -7.53 2.18
C THR A 2 18.01 -7.68 1.17
N ALA A 3 17.21 -8.73 1.30
CA ALA A 3 16.01 -8.90 0.51
C ALA A 3 15.14 -7.66 0.71
N ARG A 4 15.13 -6.77 -0.24
CA ARG A 4 14.18 -5.68 -0.28
C ARG A 4 12.81 -6.34 -0.30
N CYS A 5 12.02 -6.07 0.72
CA CYS A 5 10.62 -6.45 0.71
C CYS A 5 10.01 -5.74 -0.50
N VAL A 6 9.96 -6.45 -1.62
CA VAL A 6 9.30 -5.93 -2.82
C VAL A 6 7.83 -5.91 -2.48
N TYR A 7 7.30 -4.72 -2.23
CA TYR A 7 5.87 -4.54 -2.11
C TYR A 7 5.23 -5.05 -3.40
N ARG A 8 4.59 -6.19 -3.30
CA ARG A 8 3.87 -6.75 -4.42
C ARG A 8 2.45 -6.21 -4.40
N TYR A 9 2.19 -5.34 -5.31
CA TYR A 9 0.85 -4.81 -5.58
C TYR A 9 -0.19 -5.93 -5.67
N SER A 10 0.18 -7.03 -6.33
CA SER A 10 -0.63 -8.24 -6.42
C SER A 10 -1.01 -8.82 -5.05
N ALA A 11 -0.10 -8.77 -4.07
CA ALA A 11 -0.36 -9.33 -2.74
C ALA A 11 -1.47 -8.57 -2.00
N VAL A 12 -1.54 -7.24 -2.13
CA VAL A 12 -2.60 -6.43 -1.51
C VAL A 12 -3.93 -6.66 -2.20
N VAL A 13 -3.95 -6.76 -3.52
CA VAL A 13 -5.15 -7.10 -4.30
C VAL A 13 -5.65 -8.48 -3.92
N GLU A 14 -4.76 -9.47 -3.81
CA GLU A 14 -5.10 -10.83 -3.39
C GLU A 14 -5.67 -10.84 -1.95
N GLU A 15 -5.06 -10.09 -1.03
CA GLU A 15 -5.58 -9.97 0.33
C GLU A 15 -6.97 -9.35 0.35
N CYS A 16 -7.18 -8.27 -0.40
CA CYS A 16 -8.49 -7.63 -0.53
C CYS A 16 -9.54 -8.61 -1.08
N ASN A 17 -9.20 -9.37 -2.12
CA ASN A 17 -10.10 -10.34 -2.73
C ASN A 17 -10.39 -11.52 -1.81
N LYS A 18 -9.41 -11.95 -1.02
CA LYS A 18 -9.58 -12.99 0.01
C LYS A 18 -10.67 -12.64 1.02
N TYR A 19 -10.80 -11.37 1.36
CA TYR A 19 -11.76 -10.87 2.34
C TYR A 19 -12.99 -10.20 1.70
N GLY A 20 -13.43 -10.73 0.58
CA GLY A 20 -14.69 -10.38 -0.06
C GLY A 20 -14.60 -9.29 -1.13
N GLY A 21 -13.41 -8.83 -1.47
CA GLY A 21 -13.21 -7.92 -2.60
C GLY A 21 -13.35 -8.65 -3.95
N LYS A 22 -13.66 -7.88 -4.98
CA LYS A 22 -13.70 -8.34 -6.37
C LYS A 22 -12.96 -7.33 -7.23
N LEU A 23 -11.66 -7.20 -6.97
CA LEU A 23 -10.81 -6.26 -7.69
C LEU A 23 -10.21 -6.95 -8.92
N ASP A 24 -10.78 -6.65 -10.07
CA ASP A 24 -10.29 -7.12 -11.35
C ASP A 24 -9.55 -5.97 -12.03
N GLY A 25 -8.24 -6.09 -12.18
CA GLY A 25 -7.42 -5.12 -12.88
C GLY A 25 -7.10 -3.83 -12.12
N ALA A 26 -7.29 -3.79 -10.80
CA ALA A 26 -6.76 -2.69 -10.00
C ALA A 26 -5.24 -2.73 -10.04
N GLN A 27 -4.63 -1.72 -10.64
CA GLN A 27 -3.20 -1.72 -10.92
C GLN A 27 -2.62 -0.32 -10.81
N GLY A 28 -1.51 -0.20 -10.10
CA GLY A 28 -0.68 1.00 -10.05
C GLY A 28 0.56 0.85 -10.91
N VAL A 29 1.40 1.86 -10.93
CA VAL A 29 2.69 1.80 -11.60
C VAL A 29 3.64 0.90 -10.79
N PRO A 30 4.30 -0.10 -11.42
CA PRO A 30 5.26 -0.96 -10.73
C PRO A 30 6.38 -0.14 -10.07
N GLU A 31 6.79 -0.53 -8.85
CA GLU A 31 7.77 0.21 -8.07
C GLU A 31 9.16 0.26 -8.72
N ASP A 32 9.56 -0.78 -9.43
CA ASP A 32 10.81 -0.79 -10.18
C ASP A 32 10.83 0.25 -11.29
N MET A 33 9.69 0.51 -11.92
CA MET A 33 9.54 1.58 -12.90
C MET A 33 9.63 2.97 -12.27
N LEU A 34 9.08 3.14 -11.06
CA LEU A 34 9.20 4.40 -10.31
C LEU A 34 10.65 4.69 -9.93
N LEU A 35 11.38 3.69 -9.48
CA LEU A 35 12.81 3.79 -9.19
C LEU A 35 13.61 4.20 -10.42
N LYS A 36 13.34 3.57 -11.56
CA LYS A 36 14.00 3.91 -12.83
C LYS A 36 13.67 5.34 -13.29
N ALA A 37 12.40 5.74 -13.18
CA ALA A 37 11.96 7.07 -13.57
C ALA A 37 12.72 8.17 -12.82
N GLY A 38 12.97 7.97 -11.51
CA GLY A 38 13.78 8.91 -10.72
C GLY A 38 15.20 9.10 -11.25
N LYS A 39 15.79 8.06 -11.85
CA LYS A 39 17.12 8.14 -12.47
C LYS A 39 17.11 8.88 -13.79
N PHE A 40 15.97 9.02 -14.44
CA PHE A 40 15.78 9.71 -15.71
C PHE A 40 15.22 11.12 -15.57
N GLY A 41 15.30 11.71 -14.38
CA GLY A 41 14.97 13.12 -14.16
C GLY A 41 13.53 13.37 -13.71
N VAL A 42 12.76 12.35 -13.40
CA VAL A 42 11.42 12.52 -12.79
C VAL A 42 11.58 12.95 -11.34
N CYS A 43 11.12 14.15 -11.02
CA CYS A 43 11.29 14.76 -9.69
C CYS A 43 10.03 14.74 -8.84
N LYS A 44 8.88 14.43 -9.42
CA LYS A 44 7.60 14.39 -8.73
C LYS A 44 6.79 13.18 -9.18
N ILE A 45 6.24 12.45 -8.22
CA ILE A 45 5.40 11.28 -8.46
C ILE A 45 4.15 11.39 -7.60
N ASN A 46 2.98 11.23 -8.22
CA ASN A 46 1.71 11.13 -7.51
C ASN A 46 1.44 9.68 -7.16
N ILE A 47 1.12 9.42 -5.89
CA ILE A 47 0.79 8.09 -5.39
C ILE A 47 -0.58 8.14 -4.74
N ASP A 48 -1.52 7.35 -5.23
CA ASP A 48 -2.89 7.31 -4.71
C ASP A 48 -3.42 5.87 -4.61
N THR A 49 -3.38 5.12 -5.69
CA THR A 49 -3.98 3.79 -5.77
C THR A 49 -3.42 2.83 -4.72
N ASP A 50 -2.13 2.85 -4.47
CA ASP A 50 -1.48 1.99 -3.48
C ASP A 50 -1.99 2.26 -2.06
N LEU A 51 -2.21 3.54 -1.73
CA LEU A 51 -2.72 3.93 -0.42
C LEU A 51 -4.18 3.50 -0.25
N ARG A 52 -4.99 3.68 -1.28
CA ARG A 52 -6.39 3.24 -1.28
C ARG A 52 -6.52 1.73 -1.12
N LEU A 53 -5.70 0.98 -1.84
CA LEU A 53 -5.71 -0.47 -1.75
C LEU A 53 -5.26 -0.97 -0.39
N ALA A 54 -4.20 -0.41 0.17
CA ALA A 54 -3.72 -0.76 1.51
C ALA A 54 -4.79 -0.52 2.57
N MET A 55 -5.47 0.62 2.51
CA MET A 55 -6.57 0.95 3.41
C MET A 55 -7.73 -0.02 3.26
N THR A 56 -8.19 -0.25 2.03
CA THR A 56 -9.33 -1.11 1.74
C THR A 56 -9.07 -2.56 2.16
N ALA A 57 -7.90 -3.10 1.85
CA ALA A 57 -7.52 -4.46 2.24
C ALA A 57 -7.52 -4.63 3.76
N SER A 58 -6.97 -3.65 4.49
CA SER A 58 -6.94 -3.65 5.96
C SER A 58 -8.34 -3.61 6.57
N ILE A 59 -9.22 -2.76 6.04
CA ILE A 59 -10.61 -2.66 6.52
C ILE A 59 -11.37 -3.97 6.28
N ARG A 60 -11.26 -4.55 5.08
CA ARG A 60 -11.92 -5.81 4.75
C ARG A 60 -11.45 -6.95 5.65
N LYS A 61 -10.14 -7.05 5.85
CA LYS A 61 -9.56 -8.05 6.74
C LYS A 61 -10.08 -7.90 8.16
N TYR A 62 -10.07 -6.67 8.70
CA TYR A 62 -10.56 -6.40 10.04
C TYR A 62 -12.04 -6.78 10.21
N MET A 63 -12.89 -6.39 9.28
CA MET A 63 -14.32 -6.72 9.31
C MET A 63 -14.58 -8.21 9.22
N HIS A 64 -13.76 -8.94 8.48
CA HIS A 64 -13.84 -10.40 8.39
C HIS A 64 -13.44 -11.07 9.72
N GLU A 65 -12.36 -10.60 10.34
CA GLU A 65 -11.84 -11.17 11.60
C GLU A 65 -12.64 -10.73 12.84
N HIS A 66 -13.32 -9.60 12.78
CA HIS A 66 -14.08 -9.01 13.89
C HIS A 66 -15.52 -8.65 13.44
N PRO A 67 -16.35 -9.65 13.10
CA PRO A 67 -17.66 -9.37 12.51
C PRO A 67 -18.66 -8.68 13.47
N ALA A 68 -18.39 -8.67 14.76
CA ALA A 68 -19.21 -7.98 15.75
C ALA A 68 -18.86 -6.52 15.93
N ASP A 69 -17.69 -6.08 15.45
CA ASP A 69 -17.22 -4.71 15.60
C ASP A 69 -17.87 -3.81 14.52
N PHE A 70 -18.41 -2.68 14.95
CA PHE A 70 -19.06 -1.74 14.04
C PHE A 70 -18.60 -0.29 14.24
N ASP A 71 -17.71 -0.02 15.21
CA ASP A 71 -17.17 1.32 15.45
C ASP A 71 -16.07 1.63 14.44
N PRO A 72 -16.20 2.70 13.63
CA PRO A 72 -15.16 3.11 12.70
C PRO A 72 -13.77 3.28 13.32
N ARG A 73 -13.68 3.68 14.58
CA ARG A 73 -12.40 3.80 15.28
C ARG A 73 -11.65 2.47 15.36
N GLN A 74 -12.37 1.37 15.43
CA GLN A 74 -11.80 0.03 15.52
C GLN A 74 -11.25 -0.45 14.18
N TYR A 75 -12.00 -0.34 13.09
CA TYR A 75 -11.52 -0.81 11.80
C TYR A 75 -10.65 0.22 11.05
N LEU A 76 -10.74 1.50 11.37
CA LEU A 76 -9.88 2.51 10.77
C LEU A 76 -8.49 2.61 11.43
N LYS A 77 -8.34 2.16 12.67
CA LYS A 77 -7.03 2.15 13.34
C LYS A 77 -6.00 1.30 12.61
N PRO A 78 -6.24 -0.01 12.32
CA PRO A 78 -5.32 -0.81 11.52
C PRO A 78 -5.18 -0.28 10.08
N ALA A 79 -6.23 0.32 9.51
CA ALA A 79 -6.16 0.91 8.18
C ALA A 79 -5.18 2.11 8.14
N ARG A 80 -5.19 2.96 9.16
CA ARG A 80 -4.23 4.07 9.29
C ARG A 80 -2.80 3.57 9.42
N GLU A 81 -2.59 2.50 10.18
CA GLU A 81 -1.27 1.89 10.30
C GLU A 81 -0.80 1.30 8.97
N ALA A 82 -1.69 0.65 8.22
CA ALA A 82 -1.37 0.12 6.90
C ALA A 82 -0.94 1.24 5.93
N ILE A 83 -1.63 2.38 5.94
CA ILE A 83 -1.25 3.56 5.13
C ILE A 83 0.11 4.09 5.58
N LYS A 84 0.34 4.23 6.88
CA LYS A 84 1.62 4.70 7.43
C LYS A 84 2.77 3.81 6.96
N GLN A 85 2.62 2.50 7.05
CA GLN A 85 3.63 1.55 6.60
C GLN A 85 3.88 1.66 5.09
N MET A 86 2.83 1.85 4.31
CA MET A 86 2.94 2.07 2.88
C MET A 86 3.72 3.35 2.55
N VAL A 87 3.41 4.46 3.23
CA VAL A 87 4.12 5.73 3.05
C VAL A 87 5.60 5.60 3.41
N VAL A 88 5.90 4.97 4.54
CA VAL A 88 7.28 4.71 4.97
C VAL A 88 8.03 3.90 3.92
N HIS A 89 7.42 2.84 3.41
CA HIS A 89 7.99 2.01 2.35
C HIS A 89 8.29 2.83 1.08
N LYS A 90 7.32 3.64 0.63
CA LYS A 90 7.51 4.49 -0.55
C LYS A 90 8.65 5.49 -0.36
N MET A 91 8.74 6.13 0.80
CA MET A 91 9.80 7.11 1.08
C MET A 91 11.19 6.48 1.16
N ARG A 92 11.32 5.31 1.75
CA ARG A 92 12.61 4.64 1.94
C ARG A 92 13.08 3.85 0.73
N ASP A 93 12.19 3.04 0.16
CA ASP A 93 12.58 1.98 -0.78
C ASP A 93 12.26 2.33 -2.24
N VAL A 94 11.34 3.23 -2.49
CA VAL A 94 10.89 3.59 -3.84
C VAL A 94 11.36 4.97 -4.26
N LEU A 95 11.06 5.99 -3.47
CA LEU A 95 11.41 7.37 -3.78
C LEU A 95 12.81 7.75 -3.31
N ASN A 96 13.38 6.97 -2.40
CA ASN A 96 14.69 7.21 -1.80
C ASN A 96 14.83 8.63 -1.24
N SER A 97 13.76 9.13 -0.62
CA SER A 97 13.67 10.49 -0.07
C SER A 97 13.99 10.57 1.43
N SER A 98 14.09 9.44 2.10
CA SER A 98 14.42 9.38 3.53
C SER A 98 15.83 9.92 3.80
N GLY A 99 15.96 10.80 4.80
CA GLY A 99 17.25 11.39 5.19
C GLY A 99 17.77 12.47 4.24
N ARG A 100 16.94 13.00 3.37
CA ARG A 100 17.32 14.00 2.36
C ARG A 100 17.07 15.46 2.78
N LEU A 101 16.58 15.70 3.98
CA LEU A 101 16.35 17.04 4.52
C LEU A 101 17.53 17.53 5.32
#